data_b49eff616f130f98aff58e8ca2181e62
#
_entry.id   b49eff616f130f98aff58e8ca2181e62
#
_cell.length_a   1.000
_cell.length_b   1.000
_cell.length_c   1.000
_cell.angle_alpha   90.00
_cell.angle_beta   90.00
_cell.angle_gamma   90.00
#
_symmetry.space_group_name_H-M   'P 1'
#
loop_
_entity.id
_entity.type
_entity.pdbx_description
1 polymer ?
#
loop_
_entity_poly.entity_id
_entity_poly.type
_entity_poly.pdbx_seq_one_letter_code
_entity_poly.pdbx_strand_id
1 'polypeptide(L)'
;MTRLYVGNLPFSATDESVRALFSKHGTVEKVSLITDRDTGRPRGFGFVEMSSADAQRAMQALNGVDFGGRPLKVNEAQERPRGGPPRRF
;
A
#
# COMPACT_ATOMS: atom_id res chain seq x y z
N MET A 1 -5.98 7.61 10.66
CA MET A 1 -5.06 6.72 10.00
C MET A 1 -5.18 6.83 8.50
N THR A 2 -4.08 6.70 7.80
CA THR A 2 -4.09 6.86 6.36
C THR A 2 -3.79 5.53 5.70
N ARG A 3 -4.53 5.20 4.66
CA ARG A 3 -4.31 4.01 3.90
C ARG A 3 -3.54 4.36 2.64
N LEU A 4 -2.48 3.60 2.37
CA LEU A 4 -1.68 3.80 1.18
C LEU A 4 -1.93 2.67 0.20
N TYR A 5 -2.05 3.04 -1.06
CA TYR A 5 -2.13 2.07 -2.13
C TYR A 5 -0.70 1.76 -2.57
N VAL A 6 -0.36 0.49 -2.62
CA VAL A 6 0.97 0.05 -3.02
C VAL A 6 0.79 -0.85 -4.22
N GLY A 7 1.28 -0.41 -5.35
CA GLY A 7 1.10 -1.15 -6.60
C GLY A 7 2.41 -1.56 -7.22
N ASN A 8 2.31 -2.32 -8.28
CA ASN A 8 3.46 -2.80 -9.03
C ASN A 8 4.36 -3.68 -8.18
N LEU A 9 3.75 -4.46 -7.29
CA LEU A 9 4.50 -5.36 -6.43
C LEU A 9 4.93 -6.59 -7.19
N PRO A 10 6.11 -7.15 -6.86
CA PRO A 10 6.50 -8.41 -7.48
C PRO A 10 5.63 -9.53 -6.95
N PHE A 11 5.52 -10.60 -7.70
CA PHE A 11 4.71 -11.73 -7.28
C PHE A 11 5.24 -12.37 -6.00
N SER A 12 6.50 -12.16 -5.71
CA SER A 12 7.10 -12.72 -4.51
C SER A 12 6.83 -11.88 -3.26
N ALA A 13 6.17 -10.75 -3.40
CA ALA A 13 5.90 -9.88 -2.26
C ALA A 13 4.97 -10.58 -1.28
N THR A 14 5.25 -10.39 0.00
CA THR A 14 4.42 -10.94 1.06
C THR A 14 4.04 -9.84 2.02
N ASP A 15 3.08 -10.13 2.90
CA ASP A 15 2.70 -9.18 3.93
C ASP A 15 3.92 -8.77 4.72
N GLU A 16 4.74 -9.73 5.06
CA GLU A 16 5.92 -9.46 5.86
C GLU A 16 6.93 -8.59 5.14
N SER A 17 7.17 -8.86 3.85
CA SER A 17 8.16 -8.09 3.13
C SER A 17 7.69 -6.65 2.94
N VAL A 18 6.41 -6.45 2.68
CA VAL A 18 5.87 -5.11 2.53
C VAL A 18 5.89 -4.39 3.87
N ARG A 19 5.50 -5.08 4.93
CA ARG A 19 5.51 -4.49 6.27
C ARG A 19 6.93 -4.06 6.65
N ALA A 20 7.90 -4.92 6.39
CA ALA A 20 9.28 -4.61 6.72
C ALA A 20 9.76 -3.38 5.95
N LEU A 21 9.37 -3.28 4.69
CA LEU A 21 9.78 -2.15 3.88
C LEU A 21 9.20 -0.84 4.42
N PHE A 22 7.91 -0.84 4.71
CA PHE A 22 7.25 0.36 5.19
C PHE A 22 7.60 0.70 6.62
N SER A 23 7.96 -0.32 7.43
CA SER A 23 8.31 -0.09 8.81
C SER A 23 9.58 0.75 8.97
N LYS A 24 10.36 0.82 7.92
CA LYS A 24 11.56 1.66 7.98
C LYS A 24 11.21 3.13 8.01
N HIS A 25 10.00 3.47 7.65
CA HIS A 25 9.59 4.86 7.55
C HIS A 25 8.52 5.24 8.56
N GLY A 26 8.11 4.29 9.40
CA GLY A 26 7.12 4.56 10.41
C GLY A 26 6.47 3.29 10.89
N THR A 27 5.53 3.42 11.78
CA THR A 27 4.84 2.26 12.33
C THR A 27 3.73 1.83 11.39
N VAL A 28 3.78 0.57 10.98
CA VAL A 28 2.75 0.02 10.10
C VAL A 28 1.66 -0.59 10.97
N GLU A 29 0.43 -0.13 10.76
CA GLU A 29 -0.69 -0.65 11.52
C GLU A 29 -1.30 -1.88 10.88
N LYS A 30 -1.33 -1.89 9.57
CA LYS A 30 -1.96 -2.99 8.87
C LYS A 30 -1.44 -3.10 7.46
N VAL A 31 -1.30 -4.31 6.98
CA VAL A 31 -0.91 -4.59 5.60
C VAL A 31 -1.94 -5.54 5.03
N SER A 32 -2.46 -5.22 3.87
CA SER A 32 -3.43 -6.08 3.18
C SER A 32 -3.00 -6.23 1.74
N LEU A 33 -2.46 -7.36 1.39
CA LEU A 33 -2.13 -7.64 0.00
C LEU A 33 -3.33 -8.29 -0.67
N ILE A 34 -3.60 -7.87 -1.87
CA ILE A 34 -4.74 -8.39 -2.60
C ILE A 34 -4.28 -9.56 -3.45
N THR A 35 -4.99 -10.67 -3.35
CA THR A 35 -4.66 -11.85 -4.12
C THR A 35 -5.85 -12.25 -4.95
N ASP A 36 -5.56 -12.97 -6.04
CA ASP A 36 -6.59 -13.48 -6.90
C ASP A 36 -7.25 -14.68 -6.25
N ARG A 37 -8.57 -14.65 -6.10
CA ARG A 37 -9.25 -15.73 -5.46
C ARG A 37 -9.17 -17.02 -6.19
N ASP A 38 -9.14 -16.96 -7.51
CA ASP A 38 -9.15 -18.17 -8.34
C ASP A 38 -7.82 -18.88 -8.32
N THR A 39 -6.73 -18.14 -8.36
CA THR A 39 -5.41 -18.73 -8.47
C THR A 39 -4.61 -18.61 -7.19
N GLY A 40 -5.02 -17.74 -6.27
CA GLY A 40 -4.27 -17.52 -5.05
C GLY A 40 -3.01 -16.71 -5.25
N ARG A 41 -2.82 -16.15 -6.42
CA ARG A 41 -1.61 -15.39 -6.71
C ARG A 41 -1.79 -13.93 -6.36
N PRO A 42 -0.72 -13.25 -5.96
CA PRO A 42 -0.80 -11.83 -5.69
C PRO A 42 -1.17 -11.07 -6.94
N ARG A 43 -2.02 -10.09 -6.79
CA ARG A 43 -2.42 -9.30 -7.94
C ARG A 43 -1.48 -8.15 -8.21
N GLY A 44 -0.43 -8.02 -7.43
CA GLY A 44 0.56 -6.99 -7.66
C GLY A 44 0.26 -5.68 -6.95
N PHE A 45 -0.73 -5.66 -6.06
CA PHE A 45 -1.00 -4.45 -5.30
C PHE A 45 -1.62 -4.80 -3.96
N GLY A 46 -1.62 -3.82 -3.08
CA GLY A 46 -2.19 -4.00 -1.76
C GLY A 46 -2.32 -2.65 -1.08
N PHE A 47 -2.62 -2.70 0.21
CA PHE A 47 -2.80 -1.49 0.99
C PHE A 47 -2.03 -1.58 2.29
N VAL A 48 -1.52 -0.45 2.73
CA VAL A 48 -0.80 -0.35 4.00
C VAL A 48 -1.43 0.78 4.78
N GLU A 49 -1.73 0.55 6.06
CA GLU A 49 -2.32 1.59 6.91
C GLU A 49 -1.28 2.05 7.91
N MET A 50 -1.09 3.34 7.98
CA MET A 50 -0.12 3.97 8.87
C MET A 50 -0.72 5.27 9.36
N SER A 51 -0.11 5.85 10.41
CA SER A 51 -0.53 7.17 10.84
C SER A 51 -0.26 8.16 9.71
N SER A 52 -0.99 9.27 9.71
CA SER A 52 -0.92 10.22 8.61
C SER A 52 0.49 10.73 8.35
N ALA A 53 1.21 11.08 9.41
CA ALA A 53 2.55 11.61 9.24
C ALA A 53 3.49 10.55 8.68
N ASP A 54 3.40 9.33 9.20
CA ASP A 54 4.25 8.25 8.74
C ASP A 54 3.89 7.84 7.32
N ALA A 55 2.60 7.86 7.01
CA ALA A 55 2.15 7.49 5.68
C ALA A 55 2.69 8.45 4.62
N GLN A 56 2.68 9.73 4.92
CA GLN A 56 3.21 10.72 3.99
C GLN A 56 4.70 10.49 3.77
N ARG A 57 5.41 10.24 4.83
CA ARG A 57 6.84 10.00 4.75
C ARG A 57 7.13 8.74 3.94
N ALA A 58 6.41 7.68 4.22
CA ALA A 58 6.62 6.42 3.51
C ALA A 58 6.29 6.57 2.02
N MET A 59 5.21 7.28 1.73
CA MET A 59 4.80 7.46 0.35
C MET A 59 5.89 8.18 -0.44
N GLN A 60 6.41 9.26 0.12
CA GLN A 60 7.43 10.02 -0.57
C GLN A 60 8.74 9.23 -0.72
N ALA A 61 9.07 8.45 0.29
CA ALA A 61 10.32 7.72 0.27
C ALA A 61 10.27 6.48 -0.63
N LEU A 62 9.13 5.86 -0.71
CA LEU A 62 9.04 4.56 -1.38
C LEU A 62 8.45 4.60 -2.77
N ASN A 63 7.81 5.69 -3.15
CA ASN A 63 7.24 5.77 -4.48
C ASN A 63 8.38 5.79 -5.51
N GLY A 64 8.40 4.80 -6.38
CA GLY A 64 9.43 4.69 -7.40
C GLY A 64 10.66 3.92 -6.97
N VAL A 65 10.67 3.41 -5.74
CA VAL A 65 11.82 2.65 -5.26
C VAL A 65 11.72 1.23 -5.76
N ASP A 66 12.85 0.68 -6.20
CA ASP A 66 12.88 -0.70 -6.65
C ASP A 66 12.60 -1.66 -5.50
N PHE A 67 11.70 -2.56 -5.72
CA PHE A 67 11.38 -3.58 -4.76
C PHE A 67 11.18 -4.86 -5.54
N GLY A 68 12.10 -5.79 -5.40
CA GLY A 68 12.04 -7.04 -6.14
C GLY A 68 12.21 -6.83 -7.64
N GLY A 69 12.91 -5.80 -8.05
CA GLY A 69 13.15 -5.53 -9.45
C GLY A 69 12.11 -4.66 -10.12
N ARG A 70 11.16 -4.14 -9.36
CA ARG A 70 10.12 -3.30 -9.93
C ARG A 70 9.98 -2.01 -9.15
N PRO A 71 9.77 -0.88 -9.82
CA PRO A 71 9.56 0.38 -9.09
C PRO A 71 8.16 0.38 -8.48
N LEU A 72 8.09 0.60 -7.20
CA LEU A 72 6.82 0.63 -6.49
C LEU A 72 6.02 1.85 -6.84
N LYS A 73 4.71 1.69 -6.83
CA LYS A 73 3.80 2.82 -6.96
C LYS A 73 3.07 2.95 -5.64
N VAL A 74 3.35 4.03 -4.93
CA VAL A 74 2.75 4.26 -3.63
C VAL A 74 1.98 5.56 -3.67
N ASN A 75 0.70 5.47 -3.42
CA ASN A 75 -0.16 6.64 -3.40
C ASN A 75 -1.09 6.55 -2.21
N GLU A 76 -1.61 7.69 -1.81
CA GLU A 76 -2.57 7.69 -0.74
C GLU A 76 -3.90 7.17 -1.25
N ALA A 77 -4.40 6.11 -0.66
CA ALA A 77 -5.70 5.57 -1.04
C ALA A 77 -6.74 6.36 -0.29
N GLN A 78 -7.60 7.03 -1.02
CA GLN A 78 -8.62 7.82 -0.39
C GLN A 78 -9.60 6.97 0.31
N GLU A 79 -9.73 7.20 1.62
CA GLU A 79 -10.71 6.49 2.36
C GLU A 79 -11.90 7.34 2.28
N ARG A 80 -12.95 6.93 1.66
CA ARG A 80 -14.12 7.70 1.58
C ARG A 80 -14.83 7.69 2.83
N PRO A 81 -15.11 8.78 3.42
CA PRO A 81 -15.87 8.80 4.65
C PRO A 81 -17.23 8.28 4.31
N ARG A 82 -17.79 7.59 5.23
CA ARG A 82 -19.01 7.06 5.08
C ARG A 82 -19.96 8.10 5.06
N GLY A 83 -20.93 8.11 4.41
CA GLY A 83 -21.86 9.17 4.32
C GLY A 83 -21.41 10.31 3.46
N GLY A 84 -20.25 10.21 2.88
CA GLY A 84 -19.77 11.23 1.99
C GLY A 84 -20.60 11.24 0.73
N PRO A 85 -20.72 12.37 0.07
CA PRO A 85 -21.46 12.46 -1.15
C PRO A 85 -20.70 11.70 -2.22
N PRO A 86 -21.42 11.11 -3.02
CA PRO A 86 -20.78 10.42 -4.08
C PRO A 86 -20.26 11.45 -5.01
N ARG A 87 -19.70 11.75 -5.47
CA ARG A 87 -19.29 12.68 -6.19
C ARG A 87 -19.50 12.71 -7.38
N ARG A 88 -19.88 12.83 -7.91
CA ARG A 88 -20.19 12.80 -8.74
C ARG A 88 -20.04 13.31 -9.28
N PHE A 89 -19.98 13.36 -9.94
CA PHE A 89 -19.96 13.78 -10.49
C PHE A 89 -20.01 13.77 -10.99
#